data_2aeae116f0e271caf28f5d859b6e3357
#
_entry.id   2aeae116f0e271caf28f5d859b6e3357
#
_cell.length_a   1.000
_cell.length_b   1.000
_cell.length_c   1.000
_cell.angle_alpha   90.00
_cell.angle_beta   90.00
_cell.angle_gamma   90.00
#
_symmetry.space_group_name_H-M   'P 1'
#
loop_
_entity.id
_entity.type
_entity.pdbx_description
1 polymer ?
#
loop_
_entity_poly.entity_id
_entity_poly.type
_entity_poly.pdbx_seq_one_letter_code
_entity_poly.pdbx_strand_id
1 'polypeptide(L)'
;MSENSNMLLGVKDKPPVVNWILLAIQHVCAMFGATILVPIVVNTTVGSDVLSIPVALVTSGIGTLIYIACTRGRSPVYLGSSFAFIAPMVAGYAIAGKASVFTAIVFVGLMYVIISTIIRIVGKKWIDKVLPPVVVGPMIMIIGL
;
A
#
# COMPACT_ATOMS: atom_id res chain seq x y z
N MET A 1 29.35 -10.41 -6.61
CA MET A 1 28.89 -11.35 -5.58
C MET A 1 27.45 -11.67 -5.90
N SER A 2 27.18 -12.85 -6.44
CA SER A 2 25.83 -13.35 -6.71
C SER A 2 25.22 -13.71 -5.35
N GLU A 3 24.32 -12.86 -4.87
CA GLU A 3 23.44 -13.21 -3.78
C GLU A 3 22.56 -14.38 -4.26
N ASN A 4 22.85 -15.57 -3.77
CA ASN A 4 21.96 -16.71 -3.89
C ASN A 4 20.68 -16.36 -3.09
N SER A 5 19.79 -15.62 -3.71
CA SER A 5 18.45 -15.46 -3.16
C SER A 5 17.78 -16.82 -3.27
N ASN A 6 17.47 -17.44 -2.12
CA ASN A 6 16.64 -18.66 -2.01
C ASN A 6 15.19 -18.42 -2.48
N MET A 7 14.98 -17.56 -3.46
CA MET A 7 13.67 -17.35 -4.07
C MET A 7 13.40 -18.52 -5.02
N LEU A 8 12.36 -19.27 -4.72
CA LEU A 8 11.89 -20.39 -5.54
C LEU A 8 11.43 -19.93 -6.93
N LEU A 9 11.00 -18.68 -7.10
CA LEU A 9 10.50 -18.10 -8.35
C LEU A 9 10.93 -16.63 -8.44
N GLY A 10 11.55 -16.25 -9.54
CA GLY A 10 11.86 -14.85 -9.87
C GLY A 10 10.70 -14.14 -10.57
N VAL A 11 10.79 -12.82 -10.71
CA VAL A 11 9.73 -11.96 -11.33
C VAL A 11 9.41 -12.35 -12.78
N LYS A 12 10.34 -13.00 -13.49
CA LYS A 12 10.19 -13.42 -14.89
C LYS A 12 9.91 -14.90 -15.06
N ASP A 13 9.95 -15.67 -13.98
CA ASP A 13 9.75 -17.11 -14.04
C ASP A 13 8.26 -17.43 -14.22
N LYS A 14 7.99 -18.43 -15.04
CA LYS A 14 6.62 -18.91 -15.30
C LYS A 14 6.44 -20.25 -14.59
N PRO A 15 5.82 -20.27 -13.41
CA PRO A 15 5.49 -21.53 -12.75
C PRO A 15 4.47 -22.33 -13.56
N PRO A 16 4.30 -23.65 -13.30
CA PRO A 16 3.23 -24.43 -13.90
C PRO A 16 1.88 -23.78 -13.63
N VAL A 17 0.97 -23.87 -14.59
CA VAL A 17 -0.32 -23.14 -14.62
C VAL A 17 -1.13 -23.36 -13.33
N VAL A 18 -1.10 -24.55 -12.77
CA VAL A 18 -1.82 -24.88 -11.52
C VAL A 18 -1.28 -24.05 -10.35
N ASN A 19 0.03 -23.98 -10.18
CA ASN A 19 0.67 -23.20 -9.12
C ASN A 19 0.41 -21.71 -9.33
N TRP A 20 0.37 -21.24 -10.57
CA TRP A 20 0.09 -19.84 -10.90
C TRP A 20 -1.31 -19.45 -10.47
N ILE A 21 -2.31 -20.29 -10.76
CA ILE A 21 -3.70 -20.06 -10.35
C ILE A 21 -3.84 -20.09 -8.82
N LEU A 22 -3.22 -21.07 -8.16
CA LEU A 22 -3.27 -21.16 -6.69
C LEU A 22 -2.65 -19.93 -6.01
N LEU A 23 -1.48 -19.50 -6.48
CA LEU A 23 -0.82 -18.30 -5.96
C LEU A 23 -1.63 -17.03 -6.23
N ALA A 24 -2.28 -16.93 -7.39
CA ALA A 24 -3.14 -15.80 -7.71
C ALA A 24 -4.37 -15.74 -6.78
N ILE A 25 -5.04 -16.86 -6.55
CA ILE A 25 -6.19 -16.96 -5.63
C ILE A 25 -5.75 -16.61 -4.21
N GLN A 26 -4.64 -17.17 -3.75
CA GLN A 26 -4.08 -16.85 -2.42
C GLN A 26 -3.81 -15.36 -2.27
N HIS A 27 -3.21 -14.73 -3.28
CA HIS A 27 -2.91 -13.31 -3.27
C HIS A 27 -4.17 -12.46 -3.25
N VAL A 28 -5.19 -12.79 -4.04
CA VAL A 28 -6.48 -12.10 -4.05
C VAL A 28 -7.14 -12.21 -2.68
N CYS A 29 -7.21 -13.39 -2.06
CA CYS A 29 -7.81 -13.57 -0.74
C CYS A 29 -7.10 -12.75 0.34
N ALA A 30 -5.76 -12.74 0.33
CA ALA A 30 -4.96 -11.98 1.29
C ALA A 30 -5.18 -10.47 1.13
N MET A 31 -5.14 -9.95 -0.10
CA MET A 31 -5.28 -8.52 -0.39
C MET A 31 -6.72 -8.02 -0.19
N PHE A 32 -7.72 -8.84 -0.50
CA PHE A 32 -9.12 -8.51 -0.31
C PHE A 32 -9.43 -8.20 1.17
N GLY A 33 -9.01 -9.10 2.08
CA GLY A 33 -9.19 -8.89 3.51
C GLY A 33 -8.52 -7.62 4.02
N ALA A 34 -7.25 -7.40 3.66
CA ALA A 34 -6.49 -6.22 4.06
C ALA A 34 -7.11 -4.92 3.53
N THR A 35 -7.63 -4.92 2.30
CA THR A 35 -8.20 -3.71 1.68
C THR A 35 -9.54 -3.32 2.31
N ILE A 36 -10.37 -4.30 2.71
CA ILE A 36 -11.68 -4.06 3.33
C ILE A 36 -11.55 -3.67 4.80
N LEU A 37 -10.56 -4.19 5.50
CA LEU A 37 -10.42 -4.00 6.94
C LEU A 37 -10.26 -2.52 7.32
N VAL A 38 -9.51 -1.74 6.55
CA VAL A 38 -9.31 -0.31 6.83
C VAL A 38 -10.62 0.49 6.80
N PRO A 39 -11.45 0.45 5.74
CA PRO A 39 -12.77 1.08 5.75
C PRO A 39 -13.66 0.62 6.90
N ILE A 40 -13.68 -0.68 7.22
CA ILE A 40 -14.48 -1.21 8.32
C ILE A 40 -14.03 -0.60 9.64
N VAL A 41 -12.73 -0.65 9.95
CA VAL A 41 -12.20 -0.13 11.22
C VAL A 41 -12.44 1.37 11.36
N VAL A 42 -12.21 2.15 10.30
CA VAL A 42 -12.47 3.59 10.34
C VAL A 42 -13.96 3.87 10.57
N ASN A 43 -14.86 3.23 9.81
CA ASN A 43 -16.30 3.44 9.93
C ASN A 43 -16.84 3.03 11.30
N THR A 44 -16.39 1.90 11.86
CA THR A 44 -16.81 1.43 13.18
C THR A 44 -16.28 2.34 14.30
N THR A 45 -15.04 2.81 14.19
CA THR A 45 -14.45 3.71 15.21
C THR A 45 -15.12 5.07 15.21
N VAL A 46 -15.47 5.58 14.04
CA VAL A 46 -16.13 6.89 13.87
C VAL A 46 -17.64 6.79 14.12
N GLY A 47 -18.24 5.61 14.00
CA GLY A 47 -19.70 5.41 14.14
C GLY A 47 -20.50 5.92 12.95
N SER A 48 -19.88 6.08 11.78
CA SER A 48 -20.53 6.55 10.56
C SER A 48 -19.85 6.03 9.29
N ASP A 49 -20.60 5.94 8.18
CA ASP A 49 -20.09 5.50 6.89
C ASP A 49 -19.25 6.61 6.21
N VAL A 50 -18.00 6.74 6.62
CA VAL A 50 -17.04 7.69 6.05
C VAL A 50 -16.46 7.14 4.75
N LEU A 51 -16.01 5.88 4.77
CA LEU A 51 -15.34 5.19 3.67
C LEU A 51 -16.24 4.10 3.11
N SER A 52 -16.50 4.15 1.81
CA SER A 52 -17.26 3.11 1.10
C SER A 52 -16.34 1.95 0.71
N ILE A 53 -16.66 0.73 1.17
CA ILE A 53 -15.89 -0.49 0.88
C ILE A 53 -15.81 -0.77 -0.64
N PRO A 54 -16.92 -0.73 -1.41
CA PRO A 54 -16.85 -0.94 -2.86
C PRO A 54 -15.95 0.07 -3.57
N VAL A 55 -15.99 1.33 -3.15
CA VAL A 55 -15.14 2.39 -3.72
C VAL A 55 -13.67 2.12 -3.40
N ALA A 56 -13.35 1.70 -2.18
CA ALA A 56 -11.99 1.34 -1.80
C ALA A 56 -11.43 0.18 -2.63
N LEU A 57 -12.23 -0.84 -2.90
CA LEU A 57 -11.83 -1.98 -3.74
C LEU A 57 -11.59 -1.56 -5.20
N VAL A 58 -12.51 -0.80 -5.79
CA VAL A 58 -12.40 -0.34 -7.18
C VAL A 58 -11.20 0.58 -7.35
N THR A 59 -11.02 1.56 -6.45
CA THR A 59 -9.90 2.51 -6.52
C THR A 59 -8.55 1.84 -6.32
N SER A 60 -8.47 0.84 -5.44
CA SER A 60 -7.25 0.05 -5.23
C SER A 60 -6.91 -0.78 -6.48
N GLY A 61 -7.91 -1.36 -7.14
CA GLY A 61 -7.74 -2.07 -8.41
C GLY A 61 -7.24 -1.15 -9.52
N ILE A 62 -7.90 0.00 -9.72
CA ILE A 62 -7.49 1.00 -10.72
C ILE A 62 -6.08 1.53 -10.41
N GLY A 63 -5.80 1.87 -9.16
CA GLY A 63 -4.48 2.32 -8.72
C GLY A 63 -3.38 1.30 -9.01
N THR A 64 -3.66 0.02 -8.76
CA THR A 64 -2.74 -1.08 -9.05
C THR A 64 -2.47 -1.22 -10.56
N LEU A 65 -3.50 -1.12 -11.40
CA LEU A 65 -3.34 -1.18 -12.86
C LEU A 65 -2.51 -0.01 -13.39
N ILE A 66 -2.76 1.22 -12.90
CA ILE A 66 -1.97 2.40 -13.25
C ILE A 66 -0.51 2.21 -12.82
N TYR A 67 -0.27 1.70 -11.62
CA TYR A 67 1.07 1.43 -11.11
C TYR A 67 1.81 0.41 -11.99
N ILE A 68 1.18 -0.71 -12.34
CA ILE A 68 1.75 -1.74 -13.21
C ILE A 68 2.08 -1.16 -14.59
N ALA A 69 1.20 -0.34 -15.16
CA ALA A 69 1.43 0.33 -16.43
C ALA A 69 2.63 1.29 -16.37
N CYS A 70 2.71 2.12 -15.32
CA CYS A 70 3.81 3.07 -15.12
C CYS A 70 5.16 2.37 -14.89
N THR A 71 5.17 1.25 -14.17
CA THR A 71 6.38 0.46 -13.89
C THR A 71 6.74 -0.52 -15.02
N ARG A 72 5.93 -0.58 -16.08
CA ARG A 72 6.08 -1.53 -17.19
C ARG A 72 6.22 -2.98 -16.72
N GLY A 73 5.50 -3.36 -15.68
CA GLY A 73 5.53 -4.71 -15.11
C GLY A 73 6.84 -5.11 -14.41
N ARG A 74 7.75 -4.17 -14.17
CA ARG A 74 9.04 -4.47 -13.50
C ARG A 74 8.90 -4.74 -12.00
N SER A 75 7.86 -4.21 -11.38
CA SER A 75 7.58 -4.39 -9.96
C SER A 75 6.08 -4.70 -9.79
N PRO A 76 5.70 -5.98 -9.76
CA PRO A 76 4.31 -6.38 -9.57
C PRO A 76 3.94 -6.21 -8.08
N VAL A 77 3.44 -5.04 -7.73
CA VAL A 77 2.98 -4.72 -6.37
C VAL A 77 1.52 -4.34 -6.43
N TYR A 78 0.72 -4.85 -5.50
CA TYR A 78 -0.66 -4.46 -5.29
C TYR A 78 -0.73 -3.22 -4.39
N LEU A 79 -1.53 -2.24 -4.79
CA LEU A 79 -1.80 -1.03 -4.01
C LEU A 79 -3.13 -1.21 -3.26
N GLY A 80 -3.04 -1.52 -1.99
CA GLY A 80 -4.20 -1.66 -1.10
C GLY A 80 -4.28 -0.55 -0.05
N SER A 81 -5.25 -0.67 0.84
CA SER A 81 -5.43 0.24 1.96
C SER A 81 -4.28 0.11 2.97
N SER A 82 -3.85 1.21 3.56
CA SER A 82 -2.77 1.23 4.55
C SER A 82 -3.30 1.39 5.96
N PHE A 83 -2.94 0.49 6.86
CA PHE A 83 -3.28 0.54 8.28
C PHE A 83 -2.72 1.78 8.99
N ALA A 84 -1.57 2.29 8.55
CA ALA A 84 -0.94 3.48 9.10
C ALA A 84 -1.82 4.74 9.02
N PHE A 85 -2.79 4.76 8.10
CA PHE A 85 -3.70 5.90 7.93
C PHE A 85 -4.97 5.83 8.78
N ILE A 86 -5.25 4.71 9.47
CA ILE A 86 -6.47 4.56 10.28
C ILE A 86 -6.52 5.65 11.36
N ALA A 87 -5.50 5.76 12.19
CA ALA A 87 -5.47 6.74 13.27
C ALA A 87 -5.53 8.21 12.77
N PRO A 88 -4.75 8.63 11.76
CA PRO A 88 -4.89 9.95 11.16
C PRO A 88 -6.28 10.24 10.56
N MET A 89 -6.92 9.26 9.92
CA MET A 89 -8.26 9.42 9.35
C MET A 89 -9.32 9.61 10.44
N VAL A 90 -9.26 8.83 11.51
CA VAL A 90 -10.17 8.96 12.67
C VAL A 90 -9.98 10.32 13.34
N ALA A 91 -8.74 10.74 13.59
CA ALA A 91 -8.43 12.04 14.15
C ALA A 91 -8.90 13.21 13.25
N GLY A 92 -8.68 13.11 11.94
CA GLY A 92 -9.13 14.09 10.97
C GLY A 92 -10.65 14.21 10.94
N TYR A 93 -11.37 13.10 11.03
CA TYR A 93 -12.83 13.11 11.11
C TYR A 93 -13.35 13.84 12.36
N ALA A 94 -12.71 13.61 13.51
CA ALA A 94 -13.07 14.27 14.77
C ALA A 94 -12.93 15.80 14.70
N ILE A 95 -12.02 16.33 13.88
CA ILE A 95 -11.77 17.78 13.76
C ILE A 95 -12.81 18.46 12.86
N ALA A 96 -13.05 17.95 11.66
CA ALA A 96 -13.88 18.62 10.66
C ALA A 96 -14.75 17.66 9.82
N GLY A 97 -15.02 16.46 10.31
CA GLY A 97 -15.91 15.50 9.68
C GLY A 97 -15.34 14.85 8.40
N LYS A 98 -16.23 14.29 7.58
CA LYS A 98 -15.88 13.50 6.39
C LYS A 98 -15.03 14.28 5.37
N ALA A 99 -15.31 15.55 5.16
CA ALA A 99 -14.57 16.37 4.18
C ALA A 99 -13.08 16.50 4.52
N SER A 100 -12.73 16.62 5.82
CA SER A 100 -11.33 16.74 6.25
C SER A 100 -10.52 15.48 5.97
N VAL A 101 -11.14 14.31 6.11
CA VAL A 101 -10.48 13.03 5.81
C VAL A 101 -10.07 12.96 4.34
N PHE A 102 -10.99 13.28 3.43
CA PHE A 102 -10.68 13.26 1.99
C PHE A 102 -9.65 14.33 1.60
N THR A 103 -9.76 15.53 2.16
CA THR A 103 -8.77 16.60 1.93
C THR A 103 -7.39 16.18 2.44
N ALA A 104 -7.29 15.58 3.62
CA ALA A 104 -6.03 15.09 4.17
C ALA A 104 -5.40 14.02 3.27
N ILE A 105 -6.19 13.06 2.75
CA ILE A 105 -5.71 12.02 1.84
C ILE A 105 -5.14 12.62 0.54
N VAL A 106 -5.80 13.66 -0.02
CA VAL A 106 -5.29 14.36 -1.20
C VAL A 106 -3.96 15.05 -0.91
N PHE A 107 -3.82 15.73 0.24
CA PHE A 107 -2.56 16.35 0.65
C PHE A 107 -1.45 15.33 0.84
N VAL A 108 -1.74 14.19 1.46
CA VAL A 108 -0.78 13.09 1.60
C VAL A 108 -0.33 12.57 0.24
N GLY A 109 -1.26 12.38 -0.71
CA GLY A 109 -0.94 12.00 -2.08
C GLY A 109 0.00 13.00 -2.76
N LEU A 110 -0.25 14.30 -2.59
CA LEU A 110 0.60 15.37 -3.10
C LEU A 110 2.01 15.34 -2.48
N MET A 111 2.10 15.13 -1.17
CA MET A 111 3.37 14.98 -0.47
C MET A 111 4.18 13.79 -1.00
N TYR A 112 3.55 12.66 -1.29
CA TYR A 112 4.24 11.52 -1.91
C TYR A 112 4.79 11.84 -3.30
N VAL A 113 4.07 12.61 -4.11
CA VAL A 113 4.57 13.08 -5.42
C VAL A 113 5.80 13.96 -5.26
N ILE A 114 5.78 14.88 -4.29
CA ILE A 114 6.92 15.77 -3.98
C ILE A 114 8.13 14.93 -3.55
N ILE A 115 7.95 14.01 -2.59
CA ILE A 115 9.02 13.13 -2.10
C ILE A 115 9.58 12.27 -3.24
N SER A 116 8.71 11.68 -4.07
CA SER A 116 9.12 10.88 -5.22
C SER A 116 9.95 11.69 -6.21
N THR A 117 9.58 12.96 -6.44
CA THR A 117 10.35 13.87 -7.31
C THR A 117 11.72 14.19 -6.72
N ILE A 118 11.78 14.46 -5.42
CA ILE A 118 13.05 14.69 -4.71
C ILE A 118 13.96 13.47 -4.81
N ILE A 119 13.40 12.26 -4.59
CA ILE A 119 14.15 11.00 -4.71
C ILE A 119 14.71 10.81 -6.12
N ARG A 120 13.95 11.18 -7.14
CA ARG A 120 14.38 11.10 -8.54
C ARG A 120 15.53 12.04 -8.84
N ILE A 121 15.58 13.23 -8.23
CA ILE A 121 16.62 14.26 -8.45
C ILE A 121 17.88 13.96 -7.62
N VAL A 122 17.72 13.69 -6.33
CA VAL A 122 18.82 13.53 -5.36
C VAL A 122 19.41 12.10 -5.39
N GLY A 123 18.61 11.13 -5.84
CA GLY A 123 19.00 9.72 -5.84
C GLY A 123 18.63 8.98 -4.55
N LYS A 124 18.86 7.65 -4.53
CA LYS A 124 18.41 6.76 -3.45
C LYS A 124 19.32 6.76 -2.21
N LYS A 125 20.58 7.16 -2.35
CA LYS A 125 21.60 7.00 -1.29
C LYS A 125 21.26 7.68 0.04
N TRP A 126 20.54 8.79 0.02
CA TRP A 126 20.15 9.46 1.26
C TRP A 126 19.01 8.74 1.99
N ILE A 127 18.14 8.04 1.25
CA ILE A 127 17.03 7.26 1.84
C ILE A 127 17.61 6.10 2.64
N ASP A 128 18.58 5.37 2.07
CA ASP A 128 19.25 4.25 2.75
C ASP A 128 19.94 4.71 4.03
N LYS A 129 20.37 6.00 4.08
CA LYS A 129 20.98 6.61 5.26
C LYS A 129 19.96 7.05 6.32
N VAL A 130 18.79 7.54 5.89
CA VAL A 130 17.72 8.03 6.78
C VAL A 130 16.83 6.88 7.27
N LEU A 131 16.60 5.88 6.42
CA LEU A 131 15.78 4.71 6.71
C LEU A 131 16.61 3.42 6.59
N PRO A 132 17.57 3.19 7.50
CA PRO A 132 18.32 1.95 7.49
C PRO A 132 17.38 0.76 7.79
N PRO A 133 17.69 -0.46 7.30
CA PRO A 133 16.88 -1.66 7.51
C PRO A 133 16.55 -1.97 8.97
N VAL A 134 17.45 -1.58 9.88
CA VAL A 134 17.28 -1.74 11.35
C VAL A 134 16.09 -0.90 11.87
N VAL A 135 15.76 0.21 11.24
CA VAL A 135 14.61 1.06 11.62
C VAL A 135 13.35 0.59 10.90
N VAL A 136 13.46 0.25 9.63
CA VAL A 136 12.31 -0.15 8.78
C VAL A 136 11.69 -1.46 9.27
N GLY A 137 12.51 -2.43 9.68
CA GLY A 137 12.03 -3.74 10.17
C GLY A 137 11.06 -3.62 11.36
N PRO A 138 11.48 -3.01 12.48
CA PRO A 138 10.60 -2.79 13.64
C PRO A 138 9.35 -1.95 13.30
N MET A 139 9.46 -0.93 12.43
CA MET A 139 8.30 -0.13 12.03
C MET A 139 7.25 -0.97 11.31
N ILE A 140 7.67 -1.86 10.40
CA ILE A 140 6.75 -2.77 9.71
C ILE A 140 6.07 -3.73 10.70
N MET A 141 6.81 -4.26 11.67
CA MET A 141 6.26 -5.13 12.71
C MET A 141 5.20 -4.40 13.55
N ILE A 142 5.46 -3.17 13.98
CA ILE A 142 4.52 -2.37 14.79
C ILE A 142 3.25 -2.04 14.01
N ILE A 143 3.36 -1.79 12.70
CA ILE A 143 2.19 -1.50 11.84
C ILE A 143 1.36 -2.77 11.59
N GLY A 144 2.01 -3.95 11.61
CA GLY A 144 1.35 -5.24 11.38
C GLY A 144 0.74 -5.91 12.62
N LEU A 145 1.03 -5.40 13.83
CA LEU A 145 0.47 -5.83 15.12
C LEU A 145 -0.81 -5.06 15.46
#